data_25174d7302865af28b31dd0f9ea1ad9b
#
_entry.id   25174d7302865af28b31dd0f9ea1ad9b
#
_cell.length_a   1.000
_cell.length_b   1.000
_cell.length_c   1.000
_cell.angle_alpha   90.00
_cell.angle_beta   90.00
_cell.angle_gamma   90.00
#
_symmetry.space_group_name_H-M   'P 1'
#
loop_
_entity.id
_entity.type
_entity.pdbx_description
1 polymer ?
#
loop_
_entity_poly.entity_id
_entity_poly.type
_entity_poly.pdbx_seq_one_letter_code
_entity_poly.pdbx_strand_id
1 'polypeptide(L)'
;MISEKDRRTRIKNEYKAMLALPYSQILSWKLAPGCTKDNPTAYLITYRNPTLIKLGTTYKMQKETTVRMNLPEDFPDNPPSVIVVEGDIPWHVNWWRDGRMCPGNIWSKGMWLYAFIAQVGKVLAFDKNVGNPGSAANRDAIPYWNEHIKEFPYGRTDFPRPRGY
;
A
#
# COMPACT_ATOMS: atom_id res chain seq x y z
N MET A 1 16.78 17.80 -2.33
CA MET A 1 15.98 17.76 -1.07
C MET A 1 14.92 18.83 -1.16
N ILE A 2 13.67 18.46 -0.93
CA ILE A 2 12.54 19.40 -0.96
C ILE A 2 12.59 20.34 0.24
N SER A 3 12.16 21.61 0.09
CA SER A 3 12.08 22.53 1.23
C SER A 3 10.95 22.10 2.19
N GLU A 4 11.07 22.47 3.47
CA GLU A 4 9.99 22.16 4.44
C GLU A 4 8.67 22.82 4.06
N LYS A 5 8.70 24.04 3.53
CA LYS A 5 7.50 24.73 3.03
C LYS A 5 6.82 23.94 1.90
N ASP A 6 7.59 23.48 0.93
CA ASP A 6 7.07 22.73 -0.21
C ASP A 6 6.56 21.36 0.24
N ARG A 7 7.27 20.71 1.16
CA ARG A 7 6.81 19.46 1.78
C ARG A 7 5.46 19.64 2.47
N ARG A 8 5.31 20.66 3.29
CA ARG A 8 4.02 20.95 3.96
C ARG A 8 2.92 21.21 2.96
N THR A 9 3.20 21.96 1.90
CA THR A 9 2.24 22.22 0.82
C THR A 9 1.85 20.91 0.13
N ARG A 10 2.83 20.06 -0.19
CA ARG A 10 2.59 18.76 -0.79
C ARG A 10 1.72 17.88 0.09
N ILE A 11 2.02 17.73 1.37
CA ILE A 11 1.25 16.94 2.34
C ILE A 11 -0.20 17.43 2.44
N LYS A 12 -0.43 18.75 2.48
CA LYS A 12 -1.78 19.31 2.49
C LYS A 12 -2.54 19.01 1.20
N ASN A 13 -1.88 19.05 0.05
CA ASN A 13 -2.51 18.72 -1.23
C ASN A 13 -2.84 17.23 -1.32
N GLU A 14 -1.98 16.34 -0.81
CA GLU A 14 -2.27 14.91 -0.70
C GLU A 14 -3.52 14.66 0.16
N TYR A 15 -3.60 15.31 1.31
CA TYR A 15 -4.78 15.19 2.18
C TYR A 15 -6.07 15.66 1.51
N LYS A 16 -6.02 16.78 0.76
CA LYS A 16 -7.17 17.26 -0.02
C LYS A 16 -7.59 16.22 -1.08
N ALA A 17 -6.63 15.62 -1.77
CA ALA A 17 -6.90 14.56 -2.75
C ALA A 17 -7.53 13.33 -2.07
N MET A 18 -7.04 12.95 -0.91
CA MET A 18 -7.63 11.85 -0.11
C MET A 18 -9.08 12.15 0.28
N LEU A 19 -9.39 13.37 0.71
CA LEU A 19 -10.76 13.79 1.03
C LEU A 19 -11.70 13.77 -0.19
N ALA A 20 -11.17 13.92 -1.40
CA ALA A 20 -11.92 13.88 -2.64
C ALA A 20 -12.14 12.45 -3.19
N LEU A 21 -11.60 11.41 -2.53
CA LEU A 21 -11.85 10.04 -2.93
C LEU A 21 -13.34 9.69 -2.76
N PRO A 22 -13.97 9.09 -3.78
CA PRO A 22 -15.34 8.62 -3.65
C PRO A 22 -15.40 7.39 -2.73
N TYR A 23 -16.59 7.10 -2.23
CA TYR A 23 -16.83 5.86 -1.50
C TYR A 23 -16.38 4.65 -2.33
N SER A 24 -15.77 3.68 -1.67
CA SER A 24 -15.35 2.42 -2.27
C SER A 24 -15.65 1.25 -1.33
N GLN A 25 -16.12 0.14 -1.90
CA GLN A 25 -16.34 -1.11 -1.14
C GLN A 25 -15.02 -1.80 -0.78
N ILE A 26 -13.95 -1.57 -1.57
CA ILE A 26 -12.67 -2.27 -1.40
C ILE A 26 -11.61 -1.45 -0.66
N LEU A 27 -11.87 -0.18 -0.43
CA LEU A 27 -10.91 0.72 0.21
C LEU A 27 -11.61 1.69 1.16
N SER A 28 -11.08 1.82 2.35
CA SER A 28 -11.40 2.92 3.26
C SER A 28 -10.13 3.43 3.94
N TRP A 29 -10.18 4.64 4.46
CA TRP A 29 -9.04 5.25 5.11
C TRP A 29 -9.45 6.23 6.21
N LYS A 30 -8.54 6.46 7.13
CA LYS A 30 -8.61 7.53 8.15
C LYS A 30 -7.20 8.00 8.49
N LEU A 31 -7.09 9.18 9.10
CA LEU A 31 -5.81 9.61 9.67
C LEU A 31 -5.39 8.65 10.79
N ALA A 32 -4.11 8.36 10.87
CA ALA A 32 -3.56 7.56 11.95
C ALA A 32 -3.64 8.31 13.30
N PRO A 33 -3.73 7.60 14.44
CA PRO A 33 -3.68 8.22 15.76
C PRO A 33 -2.49 9.17 15.89
N GLY A 34 -2.72 10.35 16.49
CA GLY A 34 -1.71 11.39 16.64
C GLY A 34 -1.59 12.35 15.44
N CYS A 35 -2.23 12.05 14.31
CA CYS A 35 -2.29 12.95 13.15
C CYS A 35 -3.58 13.77 13.15
N THR A 36 -3.49 14.98 12.59
CA THR A 36 -4.62 15.89 12.44
C THR A 36 -4.73 16.39 11.00
N LYS A 37 -5.86 17.01 10.65
CA LYS A 37 -6.04 17.65 9.34
C LYS A 37 -5.00 18.71 9.01
N ASP A 38 -4.40 19.32 10.03
CA ASP A 38 -3.37 20.35 9.88
C ASP A 38 -1.97 19.74 9.72
N ASN A 39 -1.79 18.49 10.18
CA ASN A 39 -0.55 17.72 10.06
C ASN A 39 -0.84 16.25 9.69
N PRO A 40 -1.33 15.98 8.46
CA PRO A 40 -1.77 14.65 8.02
C PRO A 40 -0.59 13.82 7.49
N THR A 41 0.30 13.41 8.35
CA THR A 41 1.55 12.71 7.98
C THR A 41 1.48 11.19 8.03
N ALA A 42 0.37 10.63 8.53
CA ALA A 42 0.17 9.19 8.55
C ALA A 42 -1.29 8.81 8.39
N TYR A 43 -1.53 7.70 7.72
CA TYR A 43 -2.85 7.19 7.37
C TYR A 43 -2.99 5.72 7.76
N LEU A 44 -4.19 5.33 8.19
CA LEU A 44 -4.61 3.93 8.25
C LEU A 44 -5.46 3.64 7.02
N ILE A 45 -5.03 2.68 6.22
CA ILE A 45 -5.70 2.28 4.99
C ILE A 45 -6.19 0.85 5.15
N THR A 46 -7.49 0.64 4.99
CA THR A 46 -8.10 -0.69 5.04
C THR A 46 -8.45 -1.15 3.63
N TYR A 47 -7.84 -2.25 3.23
CA TYR A 47 -8.07 -2.92 1.95
C TYR A 47 -9.01 -4.11 2.15
N ARG A 48 -10.06 -4.19 1.35
CA ARG A 48 -11.05 -5.28 1.34
C ARG A 48 -10.99 -6.09 0.03
N ASN A 49 -9.82 -6.15 -0.55
CA ASN A 49 -9.52 -7.10 -1.62
C ASN A 49 -8.70 -8.26 -1.03
N PRO A 50 -8.98 -9.51 -1.43
CA PRO A 50 -8.29 -10.67 -0.89
C PRO A 50 -6.78 -10.62 -1.08
N THR A 51 -6.04 -11.06 -0.06
CA THR A 51 -4.60 -11.29 -0.13
C THR A 51 -4.25 -12.67 0.42
N LEU A 52 -3.15 -13.24 -0.03
CA LEU A 52 -2.66 -14.53 0.45
C LEU A 52 -1.90 -14.34 1.76
N ILE A 53 -2.19 -15.21 2.72
CA ILE A 53 -1.41 -15.37 3.96
C ILE A 53 -0.97 -16.81 4.14
N LYS A 54 0.05 -17.04 4.93
CA LYS A 54 0.53 -18.38 5.28
C LYS A 54 0.50 -18.55 6.80
N LEU A 55 -0.25 -19.54 7.26
CA LEU A 55 -0.35 -19.92 8.66
C LEU A 55 0.27 -21.30 8.84
N GLY A 56 1.48 -21.36 9.40
CA GLY A 56 2.27 -22.59 9.46
C GLY A 56 2.57 -23.11 8.05
N THR A 57 1.99 -24.26 7.67
CA THR A 57 2.12 -24.86 6.33
C THR A 57 0.91 -24.62 5.43
N THR A 58 -0.11 -23.90 5.94
CA THR A 58 -1.39 -23.69 5.23
C THR A 58 -1.47 -22.32 4.62
N TYR A 59 -1.89 -22.23 3.36
CA TYR A 59 -2.19 -20.99 2.66
C TYR A 59 -3.67 -20.66 2.78
N LYS A 60 -3.98 -19.39 3.05
CA LYS A 60 -5.36 -18.88 3.16
C LYS A 60 -5.49 -17.53 2.47
N MET A 61 -6.71 -17.23 2.02
CA MET A 61 -7.06 -15.89 1.54
C MET A 61 -7.61 -15.06 2.70
N GLN A 62 -6.93 -13.95 3.00
CA GLN A 62 -7.37 -12.95 3.96
C GLN A 62 -8.22 -11.89 3.25
N LYS A 63 -9.42 -11.62 3.75
CA LYS A 63 -10.38 -10.71 3.10
C LYS A 63 -10.12 -9.25 3.37
N GLU A 64 -9.47 -8.92 4.47
CA GLU A 64 -9.24 -7.55 4.89
C GLU A 64 -7.85 -7.40 5.49
N THR A 65 -7.17 -6.30 5.11
CA THR A 65 -5.83 -5.96 5.61
C THR A 65 -5.80 -4.45 5.86
N THR A 66 -5.41 -4.04 7.06
CA THR A 66 -5.18 -2.64 7.38
C THR A 66 -3.69 -2.38 7.49
N VAL A 67 -3.24 -1.36 6.79
CA VAL A 67 -1.85 -0.89 6.84
C VAL A 67 -1.78 0.51 7.40
N ARG A 68 -0.68 0.82 8.06
CA ARG A 68 -0.29 2.20 8.38
C ARG A 68 0.69 2.67 7.31
N MET A 69 0.40 3.82 6.70
CA MET A 69 1.29 4.54 5.78
C MET A 69 1.78 5.80 6.45
N ASN A 70 3.09 5.95 6.59
CA ASN A 70 3.70 7.16 7.12
C ASN A 70 4.43 7.89 6.00
N LEU A 71 4.20 9.19 5.89
CA LEU A 71 4.95 10.07 4.99
C LEU A 71 6.27 10.44 5.68
N PRO A 72 7.44 10.06 5.12
CA PRO A 72 8.73 10.33 5.76
C PRO A 72 9.07 11.82 5.76
N GLU A 73 10.12 12.19 6.52
CA GLU A 73 10.55 13.58 6.61
C GLU A 73 10.98 14.18 5.28
N ASP A 74 11.50 13.35 4.40
CA ASP A 74 11.92 13.72 3.03
C ASP A 74 10.86 13.39 1.96
N PHE A 75 9.61 13.11 2.36
CA PHE A 75 8.51 12.97 1.40
C PHE A 75 8.37 14.23 0.55
N PRO A 76 8.21 14.13 -0.79
CA PRO A 76 7.98 12.92 -1.60
C PRO A 76 9.26 12.34 -2.22
N ASP A 77 10.46 12.75 -1.83
CA ASP A 77 11.71 12.20 -2.37
C ASP A 77 11.82 10.69 -2.09
N ASN A 78 11.39 10.25 -0.89
CA ASN A 78 11.21 8.85 -0.55
C ASN A 78 9.73 8.45 -0.44
N PRO A 79 9.40 7.16 -0.70
CA PRO A 79 8.04 6.65 -0.63
C PRO A 79 7.49 6.66 0.80
N PRO A 80 6.14 6.67 0.95
CA PRO A 80 5.52 6.35 2.22
C PRO A 80 5.97 4.97 2.70
N SER A 81 6.27 4.83 4.00
CA SER A 81 6.45 3.52 4.60
C SER A 81 5.10 2.84 4.79
N VAL A 82 5.06 1.53 4.57
CA VAL A 82 3.83 0.73 4.66
C VAL A 82 4.09 -0.44 5.60
N ILE A 83 3.25 -0.58 6.63
CA ILE A 83 3.32 -1.69 7.57
C ILE A 83 1.91 -2.19 7.91
N VAL A 84 1.74 -3.52 7.97
CA VAL A 84 0.49 -4.14 8.41
C VAL A 84 0.26 -3.85 9.89
N VAL A 85 -0.93 -3.38 10.25
CA VAL A 85 -1.33 -3.12 11.63
C VAL A 85 -2.56 -3.92 12.06
N GLU A 86 -3.36 -4.40 11.12
CA GLU A 86 -4.48 -5.32 11.36
C GLU A 86 -4.52 -6.38 10.26
N GLY A 87 -4.73 -7.63 10.66
CA GLY A 87 -4.64 -8.82 9.82
C GLY A 87 -3.27 -9.47 9.88
N ASP A 88 -3.14 -10.60 9.20
CA ASP A 88 -1.86 -11.31 9.08
C ASP A 88 -1.01 -10.71 7.95
N ILE A 89 0.30 -10.94 8.03
CA ILE A 89 1.25 -10.43 7.05
C ILE A 89 1.06 -11.17 5.72
N PRO A 90 0.91 -10.46 4.60
CA PRO A 90 0.81 -11.07 3.28
C PRO A 90 2.01 -11.98 2.96
N TRP A 91 1.74 -13.17 2.46
CA TRP A 91 2.77 -14.09 1.95
C TRP A 91 3.11 -13.72 0.51
N HIS A 92 3.88 -12.66 0.36
CA HIS A 92 4.14 -12.03 -0.93
C HIS A 92 5.61 -11.64 -1.06
N VAL A 93 6.13 -11.65 -2.27
CA VAL A 93 7.53 -11.31 -2.56
C VAL A 93 7.91 -9.86 -2.17
N ASN A 94 6.94 -8.95 -2.12
CA ASN A 94 7.16 -7.55 -1.74
C ASN A 94 6.97 -7.27 -0.23
N TRP A 95 6.64 -8.27 0.59
CA TRP A 95 6.39 -8.09 2.02
C TRP A 95 7.46 -8.77 2.86
N TRP A 96 8.11 -8.02 3.73
CA TRP A 96 8.97 -8.63 4.76
C TRP A 96 8.12 -9.33 5.82
N ARG A 97 8.72 -10.30 6.48
CA ARG A 97 8.04 -11.08 7.53
C ARG A 97 7.70 -10.27 8.78
N ASP A 98 8.26 -9.07 8.93
CA ASP A 98 7.95 -8.13 10.02
C ASP A 98 6.74 -7.22 9.71
N GLY A 99 6.08 -7.40 8.58
CA GLY A 99 4.89 -6.66 8.17
C GLY A 99 5.15 -5.42 7.33
N ARG A 100 6.41 -5.05 7.10
CA ARG A 100 6.76 -3.94 6.20
C ARG A 100 6.65 -4.36 4.75
N MET A 101 6.24 -3.45 3.90
CA MET A 101 6.23 -3.64 2.45
C MET A 101 7.47 -3.00 1.83
N CYS A 102 8.08 -3.71 0.89
CA CYS A 102 9.07 -3.13 -0.01
C CYS A 102 8.36 -2.46 -1.18
N PRO A 103 8.43 -1.14 -1.35
CA PRO A 103 7.78 -0.46 -2.47
C PRO A 103 8.45 -0.76 -3.82
N GLY A 104 9.71 -1.23 -3.83
CA GLY A 104 10.44 -1.47 -5.07
C GLY A 104 10.41 -0.25 -5.99
N ASN A 105 10.01 -0.46 -7.24
CA ASN A 105 9.94 0.59 -8.26
C ASN A 105 8.54 1.19 -8.45
N ILE A 106 7.60 0.94 -7.53
CA ILE A 106 6.22 1.43 -7.66
C ILE A 106 6.02 2.88 -7.20
N TRP A 107 7.04 3.52 -6.64
CA TRP A 107 7.01 4.92 -6.23
C TRP A 107 7.83 5.82 -7.15
N SER A 108 7.29 7.00 -7.39
CA SER A 108 8.05 8.13 -7.90
C SER A 108 7.62 9.40 -7.17
N LYS A 109 8.50 10.37 -7.02
CA LYS A 109 8.19 11.61 -6.27
C LYS A 109 7.07 12.47 -6.88
N GLY A 110 6.74 12.24 -8.15
CA GLY A 110 5.59 12.86 -8.81
C GLY A 110 4.28 12.14 -8.58
N MET A 111 4.30 10.94 -8.03
CA MET A 111 3.11 10.12 -7.79
C MET A 111 2.28 10.69 -6.62
N TRP A 112 0.97 10.74 -6.79
CA TRP A 112 0.05 11.08 -5.71
C TRP A 112 -0.09 9.93 -4.70
N LEU A 113 -0.36 10.27 -3.43
CA LEU A 113 -0.57 9.28 -2.37
C LEU A 113 -1.70 8.30 -2.72
N TYR A 114 -2.84 8.79 -3.23
CA TYR A 114 -3.94 7.91 -3.62
C TYR A 114 -3.53 6.90 -4.72
N ALA A 115 -2.65 7.29 -5.64
CA ALA A 115 -2.14 6.41 -6.67
C ALA A 115 -1.18 5.35 -6.09
N PHE A 116 -0.35 5.75 -5.14
CA PHE A 116 0.49 4.79 -4.39
C PHE A 116 -0.36 3.81 -3.57
N ILE A 117 -1.41 4.30 -2.90
CA ILE A 117 -2.37 3.46 -2.18
C ILE A 117 -2.98 2.41 -3.13
N ALA A 118 -3.34 2.80 -4.36
CA ALA A 118 -3.83 1.85 -5.36
C ALA A 118 -2.77 0.82 -5.76
N GLN A 119 -1.50 1.22 -5.90
CA GLN A 119 -0.41 0.28 -6.18
C GLN A 119 -0.22 -0.73 -5.03
N VAL A 120 -0.26 -0.29 -3.79
CA VAL A 120 -0.20 -1.18 -2.61
C VAL A 120 -1.37 -2.18 -2.64
N GLY A 121 -2.56 -1.73 -2.99
CA GLY A 121 -3.73 -2.61 -3.16
C GLY A 121 -3.53 -3.66 -4.25
N LYS A 122 -2.89 -3.30 -5.37
CA LYS A 122 -2.52 -4.26 -6.42
C LYS A 122 -1.48 -5.28 -5.92
N VAL A 123 -0.52 -4.84 -5.11
CA VAL A 123 0.43 -5.78 -4.45
C VAL A 123 -0.35 -6.76 -3.58
N LEU A 124 -1.28 -6.29 -2.75
CA LEU A 124 -2.12 -7.16 -1.92
C LEU A 124 -2.98 -8.13 -2.75
N ALA A 125 -3.46 -7.70 -3.92
CA ALA A 125 -4.20 -8.55 -4.85
C ALA A 125 -3.30 -9.50 -5.66
N PHE A 126 -2.00 -9.49 -5.46
CA PHE A 126 -1.04 -10.29 -6.21
C PHE A 126 -1.06 -9.98 -7.72
N ASP A 127 -1.22 -8.73 -8.09
CA ASP A 127 -1.08 -8.32 -9.50
C ASP A 127 0.37 -8.54 -9.94
N LYS A 128 0.55 -9.37 -10.97
CA LYS A 128 1.87 -9.73 -11.50
C LYS A 128 2.69 -8.54 -12.00
N ASN A 129 2.04 -7.43 -12.37
CA ASN A 129 2.71 -6.26 -12.92
C ASN A 129 3.38 -5.39 -11.84
N VAL A 130 3.04 -5.59 -10.56
CA VAL A 130 3.60 -4.83 -9.43
C VAL A 130 4.43 -5.68 -8.47
N GLY A 131 4.49 -7.00 -8.68
CA GLY A 131 5.35 -7.90 -7.92
C GLY A 131 6.79 -7.88 -8.44
N ASN A 132 7.76 -8.03 -7.54
CA ASN A 132 9.19 -8.05 -7.89
C ASN A 132 9.90 -9.29 -7.32
N PRO A 133 9.70 -10.48 -7.93
CA PRO A 133 10.36 -11.71 -7.48
C PRO A 133 11.87 -11.68 -7.67
N GLY A 134 12.39 -10.89 -8.61
CA GLY A 134 13.83 -10.75 -8.87
C GLY A 134 14.59 -10.00 -7.77
N SER A 135 13.88 -9.21 -6.94
CA SER A 135 14.42 -8.51 -5.77
C SER A 135 13.47 -8.65 -4.59
N ALA A 136 13.19 -9.90 -4.22
CA ALA A 136 12.17 -10.22 -3.23
C ALA A 136 12.58 -9.83 -1.82
N ALA A 137 11.68 -9.14 -1.11
CA ALA A 137 11.76 -8.91 0.33
C ALA A 137 11.53 -10.22 1.12
N ASN A 138 10.64 -11.08 0.63
CA ASN A 138 10.41 -12.42 1.14
C ASN A 138 10.76 -13.45 0.07
N ARG A 139 11.97 -13.99 0.13
CA ARG A 139 12.45 -15.01 -0.83
C ARG A 139 11.69 -16.33 -0.73
N ASP A 140 11.17 -16.67 0.44
CA ASP A 140 10.43 -17.92 0.65
C ASP A 140 9.05 -17.88 -0.04
N ALA A 141 8.56 -16.71 -0.43
CA ALA A 141 7.35 -16.55 -1.20
C ALA A 141 7.55 -16.72 -2.73
N ILE A 142 8.80 -16.75 -3.22
CA ILE A 142 9.09 -16.86 -4.66
C ILE A 142 8.53 -18.14 -5.29
N PRO A 143 8.68 -19.35 -4.69
CA PRO A 143 8.13 -20.56 -5.29
C PRO A 143 6.62 -20.48 -5.49
N TYR A 144 5.87 -20.02 -4.48
CA TYR A 144 4.43 -19.84 -4.60
C TYR A 144 4.07 -18.82 -5.69
N TRP A 145 4.76 -17.69 -5.72
CA TRP A 145 4.58 -16.69 -6.78
C TRP A 145 4.73 -17.31 -8.17
N ASN A 146 5.81 -18.03 -8.42
CA ASN A 146 6.12 -18.62 -9.73
C ASN A 146 5.11 -19.72 -10.12
N GLU A 147 4.68 -20.54 -9.17
CA GLU A 147 3.75 -21.66 -9.43
C GLU A 147 2.33 -21.16 -9.74
N HIS A 148 1.89 -20.07 -9.09
CA HIS A 148 0.51 -19.59 -9.13
C HIS A 148 0.32 -18.29 -9.92
N ILE A 149 1.33 -17.85 -10.65
CA ILE A 149 1.28 -16.56 -11.37
C ILE A 149 0.09 -16.43 -12.34
N LYS A 150 -0.42 -17.55 -12.84
CA LYS A 150 -1.59 -17.58 -13.73
C LYS A 150 -2.91 -17.26 -13.01
N GLU A 151 -2.94 -17.42 -11.70
CA GLU A 151 -4.10 -17.18 -10.85
C GLU A 151 -4.21 -15.72 -10.39
N PHE A 152 -3.17 -14.90 -10.65
CA PHE A 152 -3.12 -13.50 -10.26
C PHE A 152 -3.85 -12.61 -11.29
N PRO A 153 -4.47 -11.50 -10.82
CA PRO A 153 -4.70 -11.09 -9.44
C PRO A 153 -5.84 -11.86 -8.75
N TYR A 154 -5.75 -12.01 -7.43
CA TYR A 154 -6.77 -12.73 -6.64
C TYR A 154 -8.05 -11.94 -6.38
N GLY A 155 -8.13 -10.66 -6.71
CA GLY A 155 -9.28 -9.85 -6.40
C GLY A 155 -9.37 -8.57 -7.23
N ARG A 156 -10.29 -7.69 -6.81
CA ARG A 156 -10.51 -6.41 -7.46
C ARG A 156 -9.29 -5.50 -7.29
N THR A 157 -8.98 -4.75 -8.34
CA THR A 157 -7.89 -3.77 -8.40
C THR A 157 -8.36 -2.40 -8.90
N ASP A 158 -9.67 -2.19 -8.97
CA ASP A 158 -10.33 -0.95 -9.38
C ASP A 158 -10.43 0.05 -8.21
N PHE A 159 -9.30 0.47 -7.68
CA PHE A 159 -9.23 1.41 -6.57
C PHE A 159 -9.74 2.80 -6.95
N PRO A 160 -10.37 3.53 -6.01
CA PRO A 160 -10.96 4.82 -6.29
C PRO A 160 -9.90 5.88 -6.65
N ARG A 161 -10.31 6.84 -7.48
CA ARG A 161 -9.53 8.03 -7.80
C ARG A 161 -10.30 9.27 -7.36
N PRO A 162 -9.63 10.30 -6.86
CA PRO A 162 -10.30 11.52 -6.47
C PRO A 162 -10.84 12.25 -7.70
N ARG A 163 -11.98 12.90 -7.51
CA ARG A 163 -12.57 13.73 -8.57
C ARG A 163 -11.76 15.02 -8.71
N GLY A 164 -11.42 15.38 -9.95
CA GLY A 164 -10.70 16.62 -10.24
C GLY A 164 -9.17 16.58 -10.07
N TYR A 165 -8.56 15.37 -10.00
CA TYR A 165 -7.11 15.16 -9.86
C TYR A 165 -6.56 14.27 -10.98
#